data_fa9162b70beb470ac7675866b2718b47
#
_entry.id   fa9162b70beb470ac7675866b2718b47
#
_cell.length_a   1.000
_cell.length_b   1.000
_cell.length_c   1.000
_cell.angle_alpha   90.00
_cell.angle_beta   90.00
_cell.angle_gamma   90.00
#
_symmetry.space_group_name_H-M   'P 1'
#
loop_
_entity.id
_entity.type
_entity.pdbx_description
1 polymer ?
#
loop_
_entity_poly.entity_id
_entity_poly.type
_entity_poly.pdbx_seq_one_letter_code
_entity_poly.pdbx_strand_id
1 'polypeptide(L)'
;MDFRDKVVWITGASSGIGAALARESAKRGARVVLSARNAGALEQVAAECGDRARTLVLPMDVTQFDAAGPLADKVVAAFGRIDVLILNAGISQRGRAIDTSLAVDQAIFNTNFFGPVALTKAVLPIMLRQKEGRIVVVSSLVGKFGTPLRSSYAASKHALQGFYDSLRAELWRDNIGVTIVLPGFVRTEVSKNALKGDGTRHGEMDASTGAGMSPATCASRALDAVAAGREEVLIGGSELRGVYLKRFAPGLFSRFIRKAKVT
;
A
#
# COMPACT_ATOMS: atom_id res chain seq x y z
N MET A 1 3.23 6.95 -17.95
CA MET A 1 4.63 6.46 -18.06
C MET A 1 4.67 5.05 -18.63
N ASP A 2 5.74 4.63 -19.28
CA ASP A 2 6.03 3.24 -19.61
C ASP A 2 6.82 2.59 -18.44
N PHE A 3 6.54 1.34 -18.12
CA PHE A 3 7.24 0.59 -17.07
C PHE A 3 8.48 -0.14 -17.58
N ARG A 4 8.68 -0.23 -18.90
CA ARG A 4 9.82 -0.92 -19.51
C ARG A 4 11.14 -0.33 -18.98
N ASP A 5 12.01 -1.21 -18.46
CA ASP A 5 13.31 -0.90 -17.86
C ASP A 5 13.26 0.03 -16.62
N LYS A 6 12.08 0.42 -16.14
CA LYS A 6 11.94 1.19 -14.91
C LYS A 6 12.18 0.31 -13.68
N VAL A 7 12.84 0.85 -12.68
CA VAL A 7 13.08 0.19 -11.39
C VAL A 7 11.88 0.46 -10.48
N VAL A 8 11.14 -0.59 -10.15
CA VAL A 8 9.92 -0.54 -9.34
C VAL A 8 10.18 -1.25 -8.00
N TRP A 9 10.24 -0.50 -6.92
CA TRP A 9 10.43 -1.03 -5.57
C TRP A 9 9.09 -1.16 -4.84
N ILE A 10 8.77 -2.38 -4.35
CA ILE A 10 7.45 -2.71 -3.80
C ILE A 10 7.61 -3.25 -2.38
N THR A 11 6.97 -2.61 -1.40
CA THR A 11 6.88 -3.10 -0.03
C THR A 11 5.65 -3.99 0.17
N GLY A 12 5.76 -4.98 1.08
CA GLY A 12 4.71 -5.98 1.27
C GLY A 12 4.53 -6.88 0.04
N ALA A 13 5.61 -7.12 -0.71
CA ALA A 13 5.60 -7.85 -1.97
C ALA A 13 5.45 -9.38 -1.83
N SER A 14 5.45 -9.92 -0.60
CA SER A 14 5.39 -11.37 -0.36
C SER A 14 4.01 -12.02 -0.58
N SER A 15 2.94 -11.23 -0.67
CA SER A 15 1.56 -11.76 -0.82
C SER A 15 0.58 -10.71 -1.34
N GLY A 16 -0.65 -11.15 -1.64
CA GLY A 16 -1.79 -10.28 -1.91
C GLY A 16 -1.57 -9.26 -3.02
N ILE A 17 -1.93 -8.00 -2.75
CA ILE A 17 -1.80 -6.91 -3.72
C ILE A 17 -0.33 -6.64 -4.07
N GLY A 18 0.58 -6.69 -3.08
CA GLY A 18 2.00 -6.44 -3.32
C GLY A 18 2.65 -7.46 -4.27
N ALA A 19 2.38 -8.74 -4.07
CA ALA A 19 2.84 -9.80 -4.97
C ALA A 19 2.23 -9.66 -6.38
N ALA A 20 0.95 -9.29 -6.47
CA ALA A 20 0.30 -9.04 -7.76
C ALA A 20 0.89 -7.81 -8.47
N LEU A 21 1.20 -6.73 -7.74
CA LEU A 21 1.89 -5.55 -8.28
C LEU A 21 3.29 -5.91 -8.81
N ALA A 22 4.01 -6.79 -8.10
CA ALA A 22 5.32 -7.25 -8.53
C ALA A 22 5.25 -7.99 -9.88
N ARG A 23 4.38 -9.00 -9.98
CA ARG A 23 4.18 -9.76 -11.22
C ARG A 23 3.73 -8.88 -12.38
N GLU A 24 2.77 -8.01 -12.13
CA GLU A 24 2.25 -7.11 -13.17
C GLU A 24 3.29 -6.07 -13.61
N SER A 25 4.13 -5.55 -12.69
CA SER A 25 5.25 -4.67 -13.04
C SER A 25 6.29 -5.40 -13.89
N ALA A 26 6.68 -6.61 -13.52
CA ALA A 26 7.59 -7.45 -14.28
C ALA A 26 7.05 -7.77 -15.68
N LYS A 27 5.77 -8.13 -15.79
CA LYS A 27 5.07 -8.36 -17.07
C LYS A 27 5.10 -7.11 -17.97
N ARG A 28 5.07 -5.90 -17.39
CA ARG A 28 5.20 -4.63 -18.13
C ARG A 28 6.67 -4.26 -18.43
N GLY A 29 7.62 -5.16 -18.18
CA GLY A 29 9.03 -4.99 -18.50
C GLY A 29 9.82 -4.19 -17.46
N ALA A 30 9.32 -4.04 -16.22
CA ALA A 30 10.06 -3.40 -15.15
C ALA A 30 11.17 -4.30 -14.58
N ARG A 31 12.18 -3.67 -13.97
CA ARG A 31 13.05 -4.30 -12.98
C ARG A 31 12.37 -4.16 -11.62
N VAL A 32 12.21 -5.26 -10.88
CA VAL A 32 11.42 -5.23 -9.65
C VAL A 32 12.28 -5.47 -8.42
N VAL A 33 12.03 -4.68 -7.38
CA VAL A 33 12.62 -4.85 -6.05
C VAL A 33 11.51 -5.26 -5.09
N LEU A 34 11.65 -6.43 -4.49
CA LEU A 34 10.64 -7.07 -3.66
C LEU A 34 11.03 -7.00 -2.20
N SER A 35 10.25 -6.29 -1.38
CA SER A 35 10.52 -6.14 0.05
C SER A 35 9.35 -6.60 0.91
N ALA A 36 9.64 -7.46 1.87
CA ALA A 36 8.78 -7.89 2.98
C ALA A 36 9.66 -8.61 4.01
N ARG A 37 9.08 -8.98 5.16
CA ARG A 37 9.82 -9.70 6.22
C ARG A 37 10.17 -11.15 5.86
N ASN A 38 9.30 -11.84 5.14
CA ASN A 38 9.47 -13.25 4.79
C ASN A 38 10.26 -13.40 3.48
N ALA A 39 11.57 -13.66 3.61
CA ALA A 39 12.48 -13.84 2.48
C ALA A 39 12.06 -15.01 1.57
N GLY A 40 11.65 -16.15 2.15
CA GLY A 40 11.23 -17.32 1.35
C GLY A 40 10.01 -17.03 0.48
N ALA A 41 9.01 -16.31 1.01
CA ALA A 41 7.86 -15.90 0.22
C ALA A 41 8.21 -14.85 -0.86
N LEU A 42 9.20 -14.00 -0.61
CA LEU A 42 9.72 -13.07 -1.63
C LEU A 42 10.42 -13.81 -2.77
N GLU A 43 11.20 -14.86 -2.47
CA GLU A 43 11.84 -15.71 -3.48
C GLU A 43 10.83 -16.43 -4.37
N GLN A 44 9.72 -16.89 -3.80
CA GLN A 44 8.63 -17.48 -4.59
C GLN A 44 8.03 -16.46 -5.56
N VAL A 45 7.73 -15.25 -5.09
CA VAL A 45 7.22 -14.17 -5.96
C VAL A 45 8.27 -13.76 -7.01
N ALA A 46 9.55 -13.74 -6.65
CA ALA A 46 10.63 -13.42 -7.58
C ALA A 46 10.71 -14.45 -8.72
N ALA A 47 10.54 -15.74 -8.42
CA ALA A 47 10.48 -16.79 -9.45
C ALA A 47 9.31 -16.58 -10.42
N GLU A 48 8.18 -16.11 -9.92
CA GLU A 48 6.99 -15.81 -10.73
C GLU A 48 7.11 -14.50 -11.56
N CYS A 49 8.06 -13.62 -11.21
CA CYS A 49 8.36 -12.41 -12.00
C CYS A 49 9.21 -12.70 -13.25
N GLY A 50 9.71 -13.90 -13.42
CA GLY A 50 10.44 -14.35 -14.61
C GLY A 50 11.94 -14.10 -14.52
N ASP A 51 12.48 -13.12 -15.23
CA ASP A 51 13.91 -12.88 -15.32
C ASP A 51 14.55 -12.50 -13.97
N ARG A 52 15.38 -13.40 -13.45
CA ARG A 52 16.06 -13.23 -12.16
C ARG A 52 17.07 -12.08 -12.17
N ALA A 53 17.69 -11.78 -13.30
CA ALA A 53 18.60 -10.65 -13.43
C ALA A 53 17.89 -9.29 -13.33
N ARG A 54 16.57 -9.28 -13.49
CA ARG A 54 15.72 -8.08 -13.37
C ARG A 54 14.97 -8.01 -12.03
N THR A 55 15.25 -8.92 -11.10
CA THR A 55 14.52 -9.02 -9.83
C THR A 55 15.48 -9.04 -8.64
N LEU A 56 15.33 -8.07 -7.74
CA LEU A 56 16.07 -8.00 -6.49
C LEU A 56 15.16 -8.37 -5.32
N VAL A 57 15.49 -9.42 -4.58
CA VAL A 57 14.86 -9.74 -3.30
C VAL A 57 15.60 -9.00 -2.19
N LEU A 58 14.89 -8.11 -1.49
CA LEU A 58 15.44 -7.24 -0.45
C LEU A 58 14.57 -7.33 0.81
N PRO A 59 14.82 -8.32 1.70
CA PRO A 59 14.06 -8.48 2.94
C PRO A 59 14.11 -7.23 3.80
N MET A 60 12.93 -6.83 4.34
CA MET A 60 12.78 -5.58 5.08
C MET A 60 11.60 -5.67 6.04
N ASP A 61 11.78 -5.19 7.26
CA ASP A 61 10.69 -4.77 8.12
C ASP A 61 10.51 -3.24 8.00
N VAL A 62 9.35 -2.81 7.54
CA VAL A 62 9.06 -1.38 7.33
C VAL A 62 9.04 -0.58 8.64
N THR A 63 8.98 -1.24 9.81
CA THR A 63 9.05 -0.59 11.12
C THR A 63 10.47 -0.34 11.60
N GLN A 64 11.49 -0.84 10.91
CA GLN A 64 12.90 -0.55 11.13
C GLN A 64 13.28 0.70 10.33
N PHE A 65 12.87 1.87 10.81
CA PHE A 65 12.93 3.13 10.06
C PHE A 65 14.36 3.51 9.63
N ASP A 66 15.35 3.25 10.47
CA ASP A 66 16.76 3.57 10.20
C ASP A 66 17.35 2.69 9.07
N ALA A 67 16.73 1.55 8.77
CA ALA A 67 17.14 0.70 7.67
C ALA A 67 16.76 1.25 6.29
N ALA A 68 15.86 2.24 6.21
CA ALA A 68 15.33 2.74 4.94
C ALA A 68 16.42 3.31 4.02
N GLY A 69 17.35 4.13 4.56
CA GLY A 69 18.47 4.70 3.79
C GLY A 69 19.40 3.62 3.22
N PRO A 70 20.02 2.78 4.08
CA PRO A 70 20.87 1.67 3.63
C PRO A 70 20.21 0.72 2.62
N LEU A 71 18.91 0.50 2.73
CA LEU A 71 18.18 -0.33 1.77
C LEU A 71 17.98 0.40 0.43
N ALA A 72 17.71 1.70 0.43
CA ALA A 72 17.65 2.49 -0.78
C ALA A 72 18.99 2.51 -1.53
N ASP A 73 20.11 2.62 -0.80
CA ASP A 73 21.45 2.54 -1.38
C ASP A 73 21.73 1.18 -2.03
N LYS A 74 21.26 0.07 -1.43
CA LYS A 74 21.35 -1.27 -2.05
C LYS A 74 20.58 -1.37 -3.37
N VAL A 75 19.40 -0.74 -3.48
CA VAL A 75 18.63 -0.70 -4.73
C VAL A 75 19.39 0.08 -5.79
N VAL A 76 19.97 1.24 -5.43
CA VAL A 76 20.78 2.06 -6.33
C VAL A 76 22.05 1.32 -6.76
N ALA A 77 22.71 0.62 -5.85
CA ALA A 77 23.89 -0.19 -6.18
C ALA A 77 23.56 -1.31 -7.19
N ALA A 78 22.37 -1.93 -7.07
CA ALA A 78 21.94 -3.02 -7.95
C ALA A 78 21.47 -2.54 -9.32
N PHE A 79 20.73 -1.44 -9.40
CA PHE A 79 20.03 -1.01 -10.62
C PHE A 79 20.32 0.42 -11.07
N GLY A 80 21.11 1.18 -10.31
CA GLY A 80 21.54 2.54 -10.64
C GLY A 80 20.51 3.63 -10.36
N ARG A 81 19.23 3.25 -10.11
CA ARG A 81 18.12 4.19 -9.96
C ARG A 81 16.93 3.61 -9.21
N ILE A 82 15.98 4.46 -8.83
CA ILE A 82 14.64 4.08 -8.34
C ILE A 82 13.62 4.95 -9.08
N ASP A 83 12.80 4.35 -9.94
CA ASP A 83 11.81 5.10 -10.72
C ASP A 83 10.44 5.14 -10.06
N VAL A 84 10.03 4.03 -9.46
CA VAL A 84 8.72 3.89 -8.82
C VAL A 84 8.90 3.26 -7.44
N LEU A 85 8.41 3.92 -6.41
CA LEU A 85 8.32 3.38 -5.06
C LEU A 85 6.86 3.06 -4.76
N ILE A 86 6.54 1.77 -4.54
CA ILE A 86 5.19 1.32 -4.20
C ILE A 86 5.13 0.94 -2.72
N LEU A 87 4.48 1.78 -1.94
CA LEU A 87 4.29 1.66 -0.50
C LEU A 87 2.99 0.89 -0.24
N ASN A 88 3.10 -0.45 -0.23
CA ASN A 88 1.94 -1.33 -0.11
C ASN A 88 1.91 -2.10 1.22
N ALA A 89 3.02 -2.25 1.92
CA ALA A 89 3.06 -2.92 3.22
C ALA A 89 2.02 -2.32 4.19
N GLY A 90 1.29 -3.19 4.89
CA GLY A 90 0.29 -2.75 5.85
C GLY A 90 -0.37 -3.90 6.58
N ILE A 91 -0.93 -3.59 7.74
CA ILE A 91 -1.71 -4.49 8.60
C ILE A 91 -3.08 -3.86 8.90
N SER A 92 -4.07 -4.71 9.14
CA SER A 92 -5.44 -4.26 9.46
C SER A 92 -5.77 -4.52 10.93
N GLN A 93 -6.96 -4.07 11.38
CA GLN A 93 -7.48 -4.24 12.73
C GLN A 93 -8.84 -4.92 12.68
N ARG A 94 -9.13 -5.71 13.72
CA ARG A 94 -10.47 -6.25 14.04
C ARG A 94 -10.70 -6.15 15.55
N GLY A 95 -11.19 -4.99 15.99
CA GLY A 95 -11.50 -4.75 17.39
C GLY A 95 -12.24 -3.43 17.57
N ARG A 96 -13.08 -3.32 18.61
CA ARG A 96 -13.69 -2.05 18.99
C ARG A 96 -12.58 -1.13 19.52
N ALA A 97 -12.73 0.17 19.33
CA ALA A 97 -11.74 1.13 19.81
C ALA A 97 -11.50 1.02 21.32
N ILE A 98 -12.57 0.79 22.10
CA ILE A 98 -12.48 0.66 23.56
C ILE A 98 -11.75 -0.62 24.02
N ASP A 99 -11.76 -1.66 23.19
CA ASP A 99 -11.14 -2.97 23.49
C ASP A 99 -9.73 -3.09 22.85
N THR A 100 -9.26 -2.06 22.16
CA THR A 100 -7.97 -2.06 21.48
C THR A 100 -6.91 -1.37 22.33
N SER A 101 -5.81 -2.07 22.60
CA SER A 101 -4.69 -1.50 23.34
C SER A 101 -3.95 -0.46 22.51
N LEU A 102 -3.40 0.56 23.17
CA LEU A 102 -2.58 1.59 22.51
C LEU A 102 -1.37 0.98 21.78
N ALA A 103 -0.82 -0.13 22.27
CA ALA A 103 0.27 -0.84 21.61
C ALA A 103 -0.14 -1.37 20.21
N VAL A 104 -1.36 -1.84 20.05
CA VAL A 104 -1.91 -2.25 18.74
C VAL A 104 -2.09 -1.04 17.84
N ASP A 105 -2.60 0.07 18.36
CA ASP A 105 -2.73 1.32 17.60
C ASP A 105 -1.37 1.80 17.08
N GLN A 106 -0.36 1.80 17.94
CA GLN A 106 1.01 2.16 17.59
C GLN A 106 1.60 1.22 16.52
N ALA A 107 1.44 -0.09 16.67
CA ALA A 107 1.91 -1.08 15.70
C ALA A 107 1.31 -0.85 14.31
N ILE A 108 0.00 -0.51 14.25
CA ILE A 108 -0.70 -0.18 13.01
C ILE A 108 -0.12 1.10 12.40
N PHE A 109 0.07 2.16 13.18
CA PHE A 109 0.65 3.41 12.68
C PHE A 109 2.10 3.25 12.25
N ASN A 110 2.92 2.53 13.01
CA ASN A 110 4.31 2.25 12.65
C ASN A 110 4.41 1.54 11.29
N THR A 111 3.57 0.53 11.07
CA THR A 111 3.57 -0.24 9.81
C THR A 111 2.94 0.54 8.66
N ASN A 112 1.75 1.13 8.87
CA ASN A 112 0.94 1.67 7.78
C ASN A 112 1.28 3.10 7.41
N PHE A 113 1.87 3.88 8.34
CA PHE A 113 2.14 5.30 8.15
C PHE A 113 3.63 5.65 8.29
N PHE A 114 4.23 5.42 9.46
CA PHE A 114 5.63 5.83 9.67
C PHE A 114 6.61 5.06 8.80
N GLY A 115 6.41 3.77 8.56
CA GLY A 115 7.23 2.97 7.64
C GLY A 115 7.22 3.54 6.21
N PRO A 116 6.06 3.73 5.58
CA PRO A 116 5.94 4.45 4.31
C PRO A 116 6.60 5.82 4.29
N VAL A 117 6.43 6.65 5.34
CA VAL A 117 7.05 7.98 5.44
C VAL A 117 8.57 7.88 5.50
N ALA A 118 9.11 6.99 6.34
CA ALA A 118 10.56 6.79 6.46
C ALA A 118 11.19 6.38 5.11
N LEU A 119 10.55 5.41 4.43
CA LEU A 119 11.05 4.95 3.14
C LEU A 119 10.92 6.04 2.04
N THR A 120 9.84 6.82 2.07
CA THR A 120 9.69 7.98 1.18
C THR A 120 10.82 8.98 1.40
N LYS A 121 11.12 9.34 2.64
CA LYS A 121 12.21 10.28 2.96
C LYS A 121 13.60 9.78 2.55
N ALA A 122 13.82 8.45 2.57
CA ALA A 122 15.06 7.85 2.10
C ALA A 122 15.18 7.85 0.56
N VAL A 123 14.08 7.60 -0.15
CA VAL A 123 14.07 7.49 -1.62
C VAL A 123 13.94 8.86 -2.32
N LEU A 124 13.21 9.79 -1.72
CA LEU A 124 12.94 11.10 -2.33
C LEU A 124 14.20 11.86 -2.78
N PRO A 125 15.30 11.95 -1.98
CA PRO A 125 16.54 12.60 -2.44
C PRO A 125 17.15 11.95 -3.70
N ILE A 126 16.95 10.63 -3.88
CA ILE A 126 17.41 9.90 -5.06
C ILE A 126 16.60 10.35 -6.27
N MET A 127 15.26 10.34 -6.15
CA MET A 127 14.35 10.78 -7.22
C MET A 127 14.56 12.26 -7.59
N LEU A 128 14.82 13.13 -6.61
CA LEU A 128 15.13 14.55 -6.87
C LEU A 128 16.41 14.72 -7.70
N ARG A 129 17.48 13.96 -7.38
CA ARG A 129 18.72 13.96 -8.21
C ARG A 129 18.47 13.41 -9.60
N GLN A 130 17.58 12.42 -9.76
CA GLN A 130 17.16 11.86 -11.05
C GLN A 130 16.29 12.82 -11.86
N LYS A 131 15.65 13.82 -11.21
CA LYS A 131 14.63 14.72 -11.79
C LYS A 131 13.44 13.97 -12.37
N GLU A 132 13.18 12.79 -11.87
CA GLU A 132 12.07 11.90 -12.25
C GLU A 132 11.79 10.89 -11.15
N GLY A 133 10.51 10.61 -10.88
CA GLY A 133 10.10 9.59 -9.94
C GLY A 133 8.58 9.46 -9.83
N ARG A 134 8.14 8.34 -9.27
CA ARG A 134 6.74 8.10 -8.90
C ARG A 134 6.67 7.44 -7.53
N ILE A 135 5.90 8.04 -6.63
CA ILE A 135 5.56 7.48 -5.33
C ILE A 135 4.13 7.00 -5.39
N VAL A 136 3.92 5.71 -5.15
CA VAL A 136 2.60 5.07 -5.19
C VAL A 136 2.27 4.57 -3.79
N VAL A 137 1.15 5.03 -3.24
CA VAL A 137 0.74 4.72 -1.86
C VAL A 137 -0.53 3.88 -1.90
N VAL A 138 -0.45 2.66 -1.42
CA VAL A 138 -1.63 1.79 -1.29
C VAL A 138 -2.33 2.10 0.04
N SER A 139 -3.33 2.96 -0.04
CA SER A 139 -4.23 3.29 1.05
C SER A 139 -5.39 2.28 1.10
N SER A 140 -6.60 2.73 1.23
CA SER A 140 -7.85 1.95 1.20
C SER A 140 -9.03 2.91 1.06
N LEU A 141 -10.21 2.42 0.67
CA LEU A 141 -11.45 3.21 0.76
C LEU A 141 -11.71 3.70 2.20
N VAL A 142 -11.29 2.95 3.23
CA VAL A 142 -11.38 3.40 4.64
C VAL A 142 -10.38 4.50 4.98
N GLY A 143 -9.54 4.96 4.04
CA GLY A 143 -8.82 6.22 4.10
C GLY A 143 -9.69 7.45 3.77
N LYS A 144 -10.93 7.26 3.31
CA LYS A 144 -11.92 8.32 3.04
C LYS A 144 -13.09 8.31 4.03
N PHE A 145 -13.29 7.20 4.76
CA PHE A 145 -14.31 7.07 5.80
C PHE A 145 -13.94 5.99 6.82
N GLY A 146 -14.38 6.15 8.07
CA GLY A 146 -14.21 5.13 9.10
C GLY A 146 -15.28 4.04 9.03
N THR A 147 -14.94 2.84 9.50
CA THR A 147 -15.86 1.72 9.64
C THR A 147 -15.76 1.14 11.07
N PRO A 148 -16.78 0.48 11.60
CA PRO A 148 -16.68 -0.25 12.86
C PRO A 148 -15.49 -1.23 12.85
N LEU A 149 -14.94 -1.51 14.02
CA LEU A 149 -13.86 -2.49 14.27
C LEU A 149 -12.49 -2.18 13.61
N ARG A 150 -12.30 -0.99 13.00
CA ARG A 150 -11.10 -0.64 12.23
C ARG A 150 -10.64 0.80 12.51
N SER A 151 -10.79 1.28 13.75
CA SER A 151 -10.49 2.68 14.11
C SER A 151 -9.07 3.09 13.74
N SER A 152 -8.04 2.40 14.22
CA SER A 152 -6.64 2.74 13.97
C SER A 152 -6.21 2.43 12.54
N TYR A 153 -6.77 1.37 11.96
CA TYR A 153 -6.55 1.10 10.54
C TYR A 153 -7.08 2.23 9.67
N ALA A 154 -8.32 2.66 9.89
CA ALA A 154 -8.90 3.79 9.15
C ALA A 154 -8.11 5.09 9.40
N ALA A 155 -7.75 5.36 10.65
CA ALA A 155 -6.94 6.54 11.01
C ALA A 155 -5.59 6.53 10.30
N SER A 156 -4.86 5.41 10.27
CA SER A 156 -3.58 5.30 9.57
C SER A 156 -3.72 5.50 8.05
N LYS A 157 -4.82 5.01 7.45
CA LYS A 157 -5.09 5.21 6.02
C LYS A 157 -5.54 6.63 5.68
N HIS A 158 -6.19 7.35 6.61
CA HIS A 158 -6.44 8.80 6.48
C HIS A 158 -5.15 9.62 6.62
N ALA A 159 -4.27 9.24 7.55
CA ALA A 159 -2.97 9.89 7.71
C ALA A 159 -2.14 9.86 6.42
N LEU A 160 -2.17 8.73 5.68
CA LEU A 160 -1.56 8.64 4.34
C LEU A 160 -2.14 9.67 3.37
N GLN A 161 -3.48 9.90 3.38
CA GLN A 161 -4.08 10.90 2.49
C GLN A 161 -3.46 12.28 2.74
N GLY A 162 -3.51 12.76 4.00
CA GLY A 162 -3.01 14.09 4.34
C GLY A 162 -1.53 14.27 4.02
N PHE A 163 -0.69 13.28 4.39
CA PHE A 163 0.75 13.36 4.16
C PHE A 163 1.10 13.38 2.65
N TYR A 164 0.52 12.47 1.87
CA TYR A 164 0.88 12.34 0.46
C TYR A 164 0.19 13.37 -0.44
N ASP A 165 -0.93 13.94 -0.03
CA ASP A 165 -1.52 15.13 -0.69
C ASP A 165 -0.61 16.36 -0.51
N SER A 166 -0.10 16.58 0.71
CA SER A 166 0.87 17.64 0.97
C SER A 166 2.17 17.45 0.19
N LEU A 167 2.73 16.24 0.24
CA LEU A 167 3.95 15.91 -0.49
C LEU A 167 3.80 16.12 -2.02
N ARG A 168 2.64 15.77 -2.58
CA ARG A 168 2.33 16.02 -4.00
C ARG A 168 2.38 17.50 -4.33
N ALA A 169 1.81 18.34 -3.46
CA ALA A 169 1.82 19.78 -3.63
C ALA A 169 3.23 20.38 -3.51
N GLU A 170 4.08 19.81 -2.65
CA GLU A 170 5.48 20.23 -2.52
C GLU A 170 6.32 19.90 -3.77
N LEU A 171 6.08 18.73 -4.39
CA LEU A 171 6.89 18.16 -5.48
C LEU A 171 6.42 18.53 -6.90
N TRP A 172 5.45 19.43 -7.04
CA TRP A 172 4.82 19.70 -8.34
C TRP A 172 5.78 20.22 -9.43
N ARG A 173 6.91 20.82 -9.03
CA ARG A 173 7.96 21.33 -9.95
C ARG A 173 9.09 20.32 -10.21
N ASP A 174 9.15 19.22 -9.46
CA ASP A 174 10.32 18.32 -9.46
C ASP A 174 10.14 17.11 -10.40
N ASN A 175 9.05 17.06 -11.17
CA ASN A 175 8.68 15.92 -12.02
C ASN A 175 8.58 14.59 -11.24
N ILE A 176 8.21 14.69 -9.95
CA ILE A 176 7.95 13.54 -9.08
C ILE A 176 6.45 13.46 -8.82
N GLY A 177 5.82 12.43 -9.36
CA GLY A 177 4.38 12.24 -9.18
C GLY A 177 4.06 11.41 -7.95
N VAL A 178 2.92 11.70 -7.32
CA VAL A 178 2.38 10.94 -6.19
C VAL A 178 0.99 10.41 -6.55
N THR A 179 0.82 9.10 -6.51
CA THR A 179 -0.47 8.42 -6.76
C THR A 179 -0.93 7.72 -5.50
N ILE A 180 -2.14 8.03 -5.02
CA ILE A 180 -2.79 7.32 -3.92
C ILE A 180 -3.79 6.32 -4.49
N VAL A 181 -3.56 5.04 -4.24
CA VAL A 181 -4.42 3.94 -4.64
C VAL A 181 -5.32 3.58 -3.46
N LEU A 182 -6.63 3.56 -3.68
CA LEU A 182 -7.63 3.26 -2.65
C LEU A 182 -8.44 2.00 -3.03
N PRO A 183 -7.91 0.81 -2.71
CA PRO A 183 -8.65 -0.42 -2.92
C PRO A 183 -9.85 -0.53 -1.98
N GLY A 184 -10.95 -1.09 -2.51
CA GLY A 184 -12.06 -1.64 -1.73
C GLY A 184 -11.74 -3.05 -1.25
N PHE A 185 -12.72 -3.97 -1.42
CA PHE A 185 -12.51 -5.36 -1.05
C PHE A 185 -11.67 -6.09 -2.11
N VAL A 186 -10.51 -6.59 -1.67
CA VAL A 186 -9.59 -7.39 -2.50
C VAL A 186 -9.30 -8.69 -1.75
N ARG A 187 -9.45 -9.83 -2.41
CA ARG A 187 -9.28 -11.16 -1.84
C ARG A 187 -7.81 -11.44 -1.50
N THR A 188 -7.44 -11.13 -0.25
CA THR A 188 -6.08 -11.29 0.29
C THR A 188 -6.15 -11.77 1.74
N GLU A 189 -5.04 -12.21 2.28
CA GLU A 189 -4.93 -12.66 3.68
C GLU A 189 -4.93 -11.50 4.70
N VAL A 190 -5.24 -10.27 4.28
CA VAL A 190 -5.20 -9.07 5.14
C VAL A 190 -6.15 -9.17 6.34
N SER A 191 -7.32 -9.80 6.19
CA SER A 191 -8.25 -10.02 7.30
C SER A 191 -7.74 -11.06 8.28
N LYS A 192 -7.21 -12.19 7.82
CA LYS A 192 -6.62 -13.23 8.68
C LYS A 192 -5.43 -12.69 9.49
N ASN A 193 -4.62 -11.84 8.86
CA ASN A 193 -3.46 -11.21 9.49
C ASN A 193 -3.78 -9.93 10.26
N ALA A 194 -5.05 -9.50 10.33
CA ALA A 194 -5.46 -8.34 11.10
C ALA A 194 -5.21 -8.56 12.60
N LEU A 195 -4.88 -7.49 13.32
CA LEU A 195 -4.70 -7.53 14.77
C LEU A 195 -6.06 -7.37 15.48
N LYS A 196 -6.32 -8.20 16.50
CA LYS A 196 -7.36 -7.98 17.48
C LYS A 196 -6.94 -6.90 18.47
N GLY A 197 -7.83 -6.50 19.37
CA GLY A 197 -7.55 -5.47 20.37
C GLY A 197 -6.43 -5.83 21.34
N ASP A 198 -6.20 -7.11 21.60
CA ASP A 198 -5.13 -7.67 22.44
C ASP A 198 -3.79 -7.89 21.68
N GLY A 199 -3.74 -7.60 20.39
CA GLY A 199 -2.55 -7.82 19.54
C GLY A 199 -2.45 -9.21 18.92
N THR A 200 -3.35 -10.15 19.24
CA THR A 200 -3.39 -11.45 18.56
C THR A 200 -3.94 -11.32 17.14
N ARG A 201 -3.65 -12.32 16.30
CA ARG A 201 -4.18 -12.35 14.93
C ARG A 201 -5.66 -12.71 14.92
N HIS A 202 -6.41 -12.09 14.00
CA HIS A 202 -7.82 -12.40 13.79
C HIS A 202 -8.05 -13.85 13.35
N GLY A 203 -7.21 -14.35 12.41
CA GLY A 203 -7.21 -15.75 11.98
C GLY A 203 -8.28 -16.11 10.95
N GLU A 204 -9.30 -15.28 10.76
CA GLU A 204 -10.44 -15.57 9.90
C GLU A 204 -10.48 -14.66 8.64
N MET A 205 -11.06 -15.20 7.56
CA MET A 205 -11.31 -14.43 6.35
C MET A 205 -12.67 -13.75 6.45
N ASP A 206 -12.70 -12.41 6.42
CA ASP A 206 -13.96 -11.69 6.32
C ASP A 206 -14.71 -12.07 5.03
N ALA A 207 -16.01 -12.26 5.12
CA ALA A 207 -16.86 -12.60 3.97
C ALA A 207 -16.73 -11.56 2.84
N SER A 208 -16.72 -10.28 3.18
CA SER A 208 -16.57 -9.18 2.22
C SER A 208 -15.21 -9.17 1.53
N THR A 209 -14.14 -9.51 2.26
CA THR A 209 -12.78 -9.62 1.69
C THR A 209 -12.67 -10.86 0.81
N GLY A 210 -13.23 -11.98 1.22
CA GLY A 210 -13.24 -13.24 0.45
C GLY A 210 -13.98 -13.12 -0.89
N ALA A 211 -15.08 -12.36 -0.92
CA ALA A 211 -15.85 -12.06 -2.14
C ALA A 211 -15.26 -10.90 -2.97
N GLY A 212 -14.20 -10.26 -2.51
CA GLY A 212 -13.57 -9.13 -3.18
C GLY A 212 -12.92 -9.46 -4.53
N MET A 213 -12.54 -8.43 -5.26
CA MET A 213 -11.84 -8.61 -6.54
C MET A 213 -10.51 -9.36 -6.38
N SER A 214 -9.99 -9.90 -7.49
CA SER A 214 -8.67 -10.54 -7.47
C SER A 214 -7.55 -9.51 -7.24
N PRO A 215 -6.45 -9.89 -6.54
CA PRO A 215 -5.26 -9.05 -6.43
C PRO A 215 -4.68 -8.65 -7.78
N ALA A 216 -4.73 -9.54 -8.78
CA ALA A 216 -4.26 -9.25 -10.13
C ALA A 216 -5.04 -8.14 -10.81
N THR A 217 -6.38 -8.15 -10.71
CA THR A 217 -7.24 -7.07 -11.23
C THR A 217 -6.95 -5.75 -10.54
N CYS A 218 -6.77 -5.76 -9.21
CA CYS A 218 -6.42 -4.57 -8.44
C CYS A 218 -5.07 -4.01 -8.89
N ALA A 219 -4.04 -4.86 -9.02
CA ALA A 219 -2.70 -4.47 -9.44
C ALA A 219 -2.68 -3.87 -10.85
N SER A 220 -3.34 -4.50 -11.83
CA SER A 220 -3.42 -3.98 -13.20
C SER A 220 -4.04 -2.58 -13.22
N ARG A 221 -5.21 -2.39 -12.58
CA ARG A 221 -5.88 -1.07 -12.51
C ARG A 221 -5.03 -0.02 -11.80
N ALA A 222 -4.31 -0.40 -10.75
CA ALA A 222 -3.41 0.50 -10.03
C ALA A 222 -2.26 0.96 -10.93
N LEU A 223 -1.59 0.05 -11.63
CA LEU A 223 -0.49 0.39 -12.54
C LEU A 223 -0.96 1.16 -13.77
N ASP A 224 -2.18 0.91 -14.28
CA ASP A 224 -2.79 1.72 -15.34
C ASP A 224 -2.99 3.16 -14.89
N ALA A 225 -3.47 3.37 -13.67
CA ALA A 225 -3.63 4.71 -13.09
C ALA A 225 -2.28 5.42 -12.91
N VAL A 226 -1.25 4.70 -12.44
CA VAL A 226 0.12 5.22 -12.32
C VAL A 226 0.68 5.58 -13.70
N ALA A 227 0.51 4.72 -14.70
CA ALA A 227 0.92 4.97 -16.08
C ALA A 227 0.27 6.23 -16.66
N ALA A 228 -1.01 6.43 -16.36
CA ALA A 228 -1.79 7.60 -16.78
C ALA A 228 -1.51 8.88 -15.95
N GLY A 229 -0.62 8.80 -14.94
CA GLY A 229 -0.28 9.95 -14.09
C GLY A 229 -1.44 10.40 -13.17
N ARG A 230 -2.38 9.50 -12.83
CA ARG A 230 -3.49 9.85 -11.94
C ARG A 230 -2.98 10.07 -10.51
N GLU A 231 -3.46 11.12 -9.89
CA GLU A 231 -3.09 11.48 -8.51
C GLU A 231 -3.80 10.60 -7.48
N GLU A 232 -5.04 10.19 -7.79
CA GLU A 232 -5.84 9.32 -6.93
C GLU A 232 -6.63 8.34 -7.78
N VAL A 233 -6.77 7.10 -7.29
CA VAL A 233 -7.60 6.08 -7.95
C VAL A 233 -8.36 5.24 -6.94
N LEU A 234 -9.68 5.22 -7.07
CA LEU A 234 -10.57 4.33 -6.34
C LEU A 234 -10.72 3.02 -7.14
N ILE A 235 -10.41 1.89 -6.51
CA ILE A 235 -10.47 0.58 -7.16
C ILE A 235 -11.40 -0.33 -6.34
N GLY A 236 -12.59 -0.61 -6.86
CA GLY A 236 -13.59 -1.39 -6.13
C GLY A 236 -14.82 -1.68 -6.97
N GLY A 237 -15.85 -2.12 -6.30
CA GLY A 237 -17.19 -2.38 -6.82
C GLY A 237 -18.21 -1.38 -6.27
N SER A 238 -19.34 -1.90 -5.78
CA SER A 238 -20.43 -1.07 -5.23
C SER A 238 -20.05 -0.30 -3.96
N GLU A 239 -19.05 -0.76 -3.21
CA GLU A 239 -18.55 -0.11 -2.00
C GLU A 239 -17.94 1.28 -2.26
N LEU A 240 -17.57 1.59 -3.50
CA LEU A 240 -17.13 2.93 -3.91
C LEU A 240 -18.20 3.99 -3.63
N ARG A 241 -19.48 3.63 -3.69
CA ARG A 241 -20.60 4.53 -3.37
C ARG A 241 -20.49 5.12 -1.96
N GLY A 242 -19.87 4.38 -1.02
CA GLY A 242 -19.63 4.83 0.35
C GLY A 242 -18.77 6.10 0.42
N VAL A 243 -17.79 6.24 -0.45
CA VAL A 243 -16.91 7.43 -0.54
C VAL A 243 -17.74 8.66 -0.90
N TYR A 244 -18.55 8.56 -1.96
CA TYR A 244 -19.41 9.66 -2.40
C TYR A 244 -20.51 9.97 -1.40
N LEU A 245 -21.14 8.94 -0.83
CA LEU A 245 -22.17 9.12 0.20
C LEU A 245 -21.60 9.84 1.44
N LYS A 246 -20.39 9.46 1.90
CA LYS A 246 -19.71 10.16 3.00
C LYS A 246 -19.40 11.61 2.67
N ARG A 247 -19.00 11.89 1.43
CA ARG A 247 -18.62 13.25 0.99
C ARG A 247 -19.82 14.19 0.89
N PHE A 248 -20.92 13.72 0.27
CA PHE A 248 -22.04 14.58 -0.11
C PHE A 248 -23.27 14.48 0.81
N ALA A 249 -23.41 13.37 1.55
CA ALA A 249 -24.52 13.12 2.47
C ALA A 249 -24.03 12.46 3.77
N PRO A 250 -23.17 13.11 4.59
CA PRO A 250 -22.52 12.51 5.75
C PRO A 250 -23.50 12.00 6.81
N GLY A 251 -24.63 12.67 7.01
CA GLY A 251 -25.67 12.21 7.94
C GLY A 251 -26.33 10.89 7.50
N LEU A 252 -26.59 10.71 6.21
CA LEU A 252 -27.13 9.46 5.66
C LEU A 252 -26.07 8.36 5.73
N PHE A 253 -24.81 8.66 5.38
CA PHE A 253 -23.70 7.72 5.54
C PHE A 253 -23.57 7.24 6.99
N SER A 254 -23.67 8.15 7.98
CA SER A 254 -23.59 7.80 9.39
C SER A 254 -24.65 6.76 9.81
N ARG A 255 -25.89 6.89 9.30
CA ARG A 255 -26.95 5.90 9.56
C ARG A 255 -26.67 4.57 8.90
N PHE A 256 -26.13 4.58 7.69
CA PHE A 256 -25.78 3.38 6.92
C PHE A 256 -24.60 2.62 7.56
N ILE A 257 -23.49 3.31 7.87
CA ILE A 257 -22.27 2.65 8.31
C ILE A 257 -22.39 1.97 9.67
N ARG A 258 -23.28 2.46 10.55
CA ARG A 258 -23.59 1.83 11.85
C ARG A 258 -24.10 0.40 11.71
N LYS A 259 -24.76 0.08 10.60
CA LYS A 259 -25.36 -1.23 10.31
C LYS A 259 -24.52 -2.05 9.34
N ALA A 260 -23.43 -1.49 8.81
CA ALA A 260 -22.61 -2.18 7.84
C ALA A 260 -21.86 -3.35 8.48
N LYS A 261 -22.06 -4.55 7.95
CA LYS A 261 -21.24 -5.72 8.28
C LYS A 261 -19.92 -5.59 7.53
N VAL A 262 -18.84 -5.35 8.25
CA VAL A 262 -17.49 -5.12 7.68
C VAL A 262 -16.55 -6.29 7.91
N THR A 263 -17.06 -7.33 8.54
CA THR A 263 -16.38 -8.61 8.81
C THR A 263 -17.18 -9.75 8.19
#